data_ee176b1bbda0ba13bfe9a632f0fe47f9
#
_entry.id   ee176b1bbda0ba13bfe9a632f0fe47f9
#
_cell.length_a   1.000
_cell.length_b   1.000
_cell.length_c   1.000
_cell.angle_alpha   90.00
_cell.angle_beta   90.00
_cell.angle_gamma   90.00
#
_symmetry.space_group_name_H-M   'P 1'
#
loop_
_entity.id
_entity.type
_entity.pdbx_description
1 polymer ?
#
loop_
_entity_poly.entity_id
_entity_poly.type
_entity_poly.pdbx_seq_one_letter_code
_entity_poly.pdbx_strand_id
1 'polypeptide(L)'
;MSKLIVNADDFGLHSAVNTAVIDGHRTGIITSTSLLAGGEAFSEAVSMAKNNPKLGIGVHIALVGGLKPVCNPAEVPSLLTSEGVFPETYIDFMKRIYTGKINYSELRKEIHAQMERIMESGLHVTHIDGHQHMHVLPTVLPIVIEQAKQYGINAIRIPDESSLFVNYMYSPVRLLGKVGLSTVAAKARPTIRDNGMYSTQYFWGMVNVSFKIDVYFCHNLIVNIC
;
A
#
# COMPACT_ATOMS: atom_id res chain seq x y z
N MET A 1 -0.02 2.93 26.25
CA MET A 1 0.86 3.78 25.43
C MET A 1 0.45 3.63 23.98
N SER A 2 0.18 4.73 23.31
CA SER A 2 -0.07 4.74 21.85
C SER A 2 1.25 4.48 21.11
N LYS A 3 1.19 3.76 19.98
CA LYS A 3 2.35 3.47 19.13
C LYS A 3 2.13 4.14 17.79
N LEU A 4 3.18 4.78 17.25
CA LEU A 4 3.18 5.39 15.92
C LEU A 4 4.04 4.54 14.98
N ILE A 5 3.49 4.22 13.80
CA ILE A 5 4.22 3.64 12.68
C ILE A 5 4.39 4.74 11.64
N VAL A 6 5.61 5.07 11.29
CA VAL A 6 5.93 5.97 10.17
C VAL A 6 6.35 5.09 9.01
N ASN A 7 5.47 4.96 8.02
CA ASN A 7 5.68 4.11 6.85
C ASN A 7 6.05 4.94 5.63
N ALA A 8 7.07 4.52 4.90
CA ALA A 8 7.40 5.04 3.59
C ALA A 8 6.92 4.05 2.52
N ASP A 9 6.05 4.49 1.63
CA ASP A 9 5.50 3.68 0.55
C ASP A 9 6.49 3.60 -0.64
N ASP A 10 6.23 2.69 -1.58
CA ASP A 10 6.91 2.57 -2.87
C ASP A 10 8.40 2.17 -2.81
N PHE A 11 8.86 1.51 -1.74
CA PHE A 11 10.21 0.96 -1.67
C PHE A 11 10.41 -0.08 -2.79
N GLY A 12 11.48 0.03 -3.53
CA GLY A 12 11.73 -0.80 -4.72
C GLY A 12 11.27 -0.17 -6.05
N LEU A 13 10.53 0.94 -6.01
CA LEU A 13 10.09 1.61 -7.22
C LEU A 13 11.26 2.12 -8.05
N HIS A 14 12.18 2.84 -7.42
CA HIS A 14 13.36 3.46 -8.03
C HIS A 14 14.48 3.62 -6.99
N SER A 15 15.75 3.61 -7.41
CA SER A 15 16.92 3.73 -6.51
C SER A 15 16.89 4.98 -5.63
N ALA A 16 16.39 6.11 -6.15
CA ALA A 16 16.26 7.33 -5.35
C ALA A 16 15.24 7.19 -4.20
N VAL A 17 14.14 6.43 -4.43
CA VAL A 17 13.17 6.10 -3.39
C VAL A 17 13.81 5.20 -2.34
N ASN A 18 14.53 4.17 -2.79
CA ASN A 18 15.25 3.27 -1.89
C ASN A 18 16.21 4.01 -0.97
N THR A 19 17.03 4.89 -1.55
CA THR A 19 17.95 5.73 -0.78
C THR A 19 17.22 6.59 0.24
N ALA A 20 16.15 7.29 -0.18
CA ALA A 20 15.38 8.16 0.70
C ALA A 20 14.73 7.40 1.87
N VAL A 21 14.21 6.19 1.63
CA VAL A 21 13.65 5.33 2.67
C VAL A 21 14.70 4.93 3.70
N ILE A 22 15.87 4.48 3.23
CA ILE A 22 16.94 4.03 4.12
C ILE A 22 17.56 5.19 4.90
N ASP A 23 17.75 6.34 4.27
CA ASP A 23 18.23 7.54 4.96
C ASP A 23 17.23 8.00 6.01
N GLY A 24 15.93 8.05 5.67
CA GLY A 24 14.88 8.38 6.61
C GLY A 24 14.71 7.35 7.75
N HIS A 25 15.10 6.10 7.52
CA HIS A 25 15.16 5.08 8.59
C HIS A 25 16.38 5.28 9.50
N ARG A 26 17.55 5.53 8.92
CA ARG A 26 18.81 5.63 9.69
C ARG A 26 18.97 6.92 10.45
N THR A 27 18.52 8.01 9.86
CA THR A 27 18.75 9.38 10.38
C THR A 27 17.47 10.12 10.75
N GLY A 28 16.30 9.60 10.36
CA GLY A 28 15.00 10.21 10.57
C GLY A 28 14.07 9.35 11.43
N ILE A 29 12.79 9.37 11.09
CA ILE A 29 11.70 8.75 11.89
C ILE A 29 11.04 7.55 11.21
N ILE A 30 11.49 7.12 10.03
CA ILE A 30 10.88 6.01 9.31
C ILE A 30 11.14 4.71 10.07
N THR A 31 10.06 4.02 10.45
CA THR A 31 10.11 2.75 11.17
C THR A 31 9.65 1.57 10.30
N SER A 32 8.99 1.86 9.19
CA SER A 32 8.39 0.87 8.30
C SER A 32 8.44 1.32 6.84
N THR A 33 8.39 0.37 5.93
CA THR A 33 8.27 0.65 4.49
C THR A 33 7.49 -0.47 3.80
N SER A 34 6.91 -0.16 2.64
CA SER A 34 6.14 -1.12 1.85
C SER A 34 6.81 -1.35 0.51
N LEU A 35 7.20 -2.61 0.25
CA LEU A 35 8.03 -3.04 -0.87
C LEU A 35 7.16 -3.39 -2.09
N LEU A 36 7.47 -2.78 -3.23
CA LEU A 36 6.86 -3.05 -4.54
C LEU A 36 7.55 -4.22 -5.24
N ALA A 37 6.84 -5.32 -5.41
CA ALA A 37 7.37 -6.49 -6.11
C ALA A 37 7.70 -6.21 -7.59
N GLY A 38 6.89 -5.40 -8.28
CA GLY A 38 7.07 -5.02 -9.68
C GLY A 38 8.01 -3.82 -9.91
N GLY A 39 8.61 -3.25 -8.87
CA GLY A 39 9.46 -2.07 -8.98
C GLY A 39 10.79 -2.34 -9.67
N GLU A 40 11.30 -1.36 -10.42
CA GLU A 40 12.55 -1.48 -11.18
C GLU A 40 13.78 -1.69 -10.28
N ALA A 41 13.74 -1.11 -9.06
CA ALA A 41 14.81 -1.21 -8.07
C ALA A 41 14.53 -2.23 -6.97
N PHE A 42 13.67 -3.24 -7.23
CA PHE A 42 13.29 -4.28 -6.25
C PHE A 42 14.50 -5.00 -5.64
N SER A 43 15.43 -5.48 -6.47
CA SER A 43 16.59 -6.25 -5.98
C SER A 43 17.52 -5.40 -5.10
N GLU A 44 17.68 -4.14 -5.43
CA GLU A 44 18.43 -3.17 -4.61
C GLU A 44 17.71 -2.95 -3.26
N ALA A 45 16.38 -2.75 -3.29
CA ALA A 45 15.57 -2.57 -2.08
C ALA A 45 15.69 -3.78 -1.13
N VAL A 46 15.62 -5.00 -1.67
CA VAL A 46 15.82 -6.24 -0.89
C VAL A 46 17.19 -6.26 -0.23
N SER A 47 18.25 -5.92 -0.97
CA SER A 47 19.62 -5.85 -0.42
C SER A 47 19.73 -4.81 0.69
N MET A 48 19.16 -3.63 0.48
CA MET A 48 19.15 -2.56 1.49
C MET A 48 18.34 -2.95 2.73
N ALA A 49 17.18 -3.60 2.56
CA ALA A 49 16.36 -4.08 3.68
C ALA A 49 17.10 -5.10 4.55
N LYS A 50 17.82 -6.05 3.93
CA LYS A 50 18.64 -7.05 4.65
C LYS A 50 19.72 -6.40 5.53
N ASN A 51 20.25 -5.26 5.10
CA ASN A 51 21.23 -4.49 5.86
C ASN A 51 20.62 -3.54 6.90
N ASN A 52 19.27 -3.51 7.01
CA ASN A 52 18.53 -2.69 7.97
C ASN A 52 17.43 -3.51 8.69
N PRO A 53 17.81 -4.50 9.50
CA PRO A 53 16.88 -5.49 10.07
C PRO A 53 15.85 -4.91 11.06
N LYS A 54 16.00 -3.65 11.45
CA LYS A 54 15.02 -2.94 12.30
C LYS A 54 13.92 -2.24 11.50
N LEU A 55 14.07 -2.12 10.18
CA LEU A 55 13.04 -1.56 9.30
C LEU A 55 11.94 -2.60 9.08
N GLY A 56 10.71 -2.28 9.49
CA GLY A 56 9.55 -3.12 9.18
C GLY A 56 9.29 -3.14 7.67
N ILE A 57 9.13 -4.32 7.09
CA ILE A 57 8.87 -4.47 5.65
C ILE A 57 7.43 -4.94 5.45
N GLY A 58 6.67 -4.25 4.61
CA GLY A 58 5.36 -4.66 4.15
C GLY A 58 5.35 -5.07 2.67
N VAL A 59 4.31 -5.77 2.25
CA VAL A 59 4.00 -5.99 0.83
C VAL A 59 3.19 -4.80 0.33
N HIS A 60 3.66 -4.12 -0.71
CA HIS A 60 2.93 -3.05 -1.40
C HIS A 60 2.27 -3.58 -2.67
N ILE A 61 1.00 -4.00 -2.56
CA ILE A 61 0.25 -4.54 -3.70
C ILE A 61 0.03 -3.44 -4.74
N ALA A 62 0.53 -3.63 -5.95
CA ALA A 62 0.36 -2.70 -7.06
C ALA A 62 -0.57 -3.28 -8.12
N LEU A 63 -1.66 -2.55 -8.41
CA LEU A 63 -2.64 -2.86 -9.47
C LEU A 63 -2.91 -1.64 -10.36
N VAL A 64 -2.20 -0.54 -10.09
CA VAL A 64 -2.30 0.76 -10.77
C VAL A 64 -0.94 1.45 -10.77
N GLY A 65 -0.86 2.68 -11.31
CA GLY A 65 0.33 3.52 -11.31
C GLY A 65 1.25 3.30 -12.51
N GLY A 66 0.72 2.75 -13.62
CA GLY A 66 1.53 2.48 -14.81
C GLY A 66 2.63 1.42 -14.61
N LEU A 67 2.58 0.68 -13.50
CA LEU A 67 3.60 -0.31 -13.13
C LEU A 67 3.45 -1.59 -13.96
N LYS A 68 4.56 -2.32 -14.11
CA LYS A 68 4.56 -3.63 -14.78
C LYS A 68 4.04 -4.71 -13.82
N PRO A 69 3.31 -5.72 -14.31
CA PRO A 69 2.96 -6.89 -13.52
C PRO A 69 4.20 -7.73 -13.18
N VAL A 70 4.10 -8.53 -12.13
CA VAL A 70 5.10 -9.56 -11.80
C VAL A 70 4.89 -10.80 -12.67
N CYS A 71 3.64 -11.14 -12.96
CA CYS A 71 3.30 -12.18 -13.93
C CYS A 71 3.72 -11.81 -15.34
N ASN A 72 3.84 -12.84 -16.21
CA ASN A 72 3.94 -12.57 -17.64
C ASN A 72 2.67 -11.80 -18.10
N PRO A 73 2.80 -10.66 -18.80
CA PRO A 73 1.65 -9.88 -19.26
C PRO A 73 0.59 -10.68 -20.03
N ALA A 74 1.00 -11.71 -20.79
CA ALA A 74 0.08 -12.59 -21.50
C ALA A 74 -0.83 -13.43 -20.60
N GLU A 75 -0.49 -13.56 -19.32
CA GLU A 75 -1.24 -14.35 -18.35
C GLU A 75 -2.22 -13.53 -17.52
N VAL A 76 -2.13 -12.21 -17.56
CA VAL A 76 -2.95 -11.26 -16.79
C VAL A 76 -3.48 -10.09 -17.66
N PRO A 77 -3.89 -10.33 -18.91
CA PRO A 77 -4.22 -9.27 -19.87
C PRO A 77 -5.39 -8.39 -19.43
N SER A 78 -6.35 -8.92 -18.65
CA SER A 78 -7.49 -8.12 -18.18
C SER A 78 -7.10 -7.02 -17.19
N LEU A 79 -5.94 -7.15 -16.55
CA LEU A 79 -5.43 -6.18 -15.59
C LEU A 79 -4.69 -5.03 -16.27
N LEU A 80 -4.25 -5.21 -17.52
CA LEU A 80 -3.26 -4.36 -18.17
C LEU A 80 -3.89 -3.45 -19.24
N THR A 81 -3.20 -2.37 -19.53
CA THR A 81 -3.43 -1.53 -20.71
C THR A 81 -2.86 -2.19 -21.96
N SER A 82 -3.10 -1.60 -23.12
CA SER A 82 -2.47 -2.04 -24.41
C SER A 82 -0.95 -1.99 -24.37
N GLU A 83 -0.35 -1.24 -23.44
CA GLU A 83 1.10 -1.10 -23.27
C GLU A 83 1.70 -2.19 -22.37
N GLY A 84 0.86 -3.10 -21.85
CA GLY A 84 1.30 -4.19 -20.99
C GLY A 84 1.63 -3.76 -19.54
N VAL A 85 1.08 -2.64 -19.10
CA VAL A 85 1.23 -2.11 -17.73
C VAL A 85 -0.13 -1.95 -17.07
N PHE A 86 -0.16 -1.86 -15.73
CA PHE A 86 -1.39 -1.54 -15.01
C PHE A 86 -1.94 -0.16 -15.39
N PRO A 87 -3.26 0.08 -15.24
CA PRO A 87 -3.82 1.42 -15.41
C PRO A 87 -3.11 2.46 -14.54
N GLU A 88 -2.98 3.68 -15.04
CA GLU A 88 -2.30 4.76 -14.33
C GLU A 88 -3.03 5.15 -13.04
N THR A 89 -4.36 5.20 -13.08
CA THR A 89 -5.15 5.69 -11.97
C THR A 89 -6.06 4.63 -11.35
N TYR A 90 -6.35 4.80 -10.05
CA TYR A 90 -7.37 3.99 -9.37
C TYR A 90 -8.75 4.12 -10.03
N ILE A 91 -9.08 5.25 -10.65
CA ILE A 91 -10.36 5.47 -11.33
C ILE A 91 -10.49 4.52 -12.52
N ASP A 92 -9.44 4.38 -13.33
CA ASP A 92 -9.45 3.50 -14.50
C ASP A 92 -9.54 2.02 -14.09
N PHE A 93 -8.85 1.64 -13.01
CA PHE A 93 -8.94 0.29 -12.46
C PHE A 93 -10.35 -0.01 -11.92
N MET A 94 -10.92 0.91 -11.14
CA MET A 94 -12.30 0.77 -10.64
C MET A 94 -13.31 0.69 -11.79
N LYS A 95 -13.17 1.51 -12.83
CA LYS A 95 -14.02 1.43 -14.03
C LYS A 95 -13.97 0.03 -14.65
N ARG A 96 -12.80 -0.58 -14.73
CA ARG A 96 -12.65 -1.96 -15.24
C ARG A 96 -13.34 -2.99 -14.36
N ILE A 97 -13.25 -2.86 -13.02
CA ILE A 97 -13.97 -3.72 -12.08
C ILE A 97 -15.48 -3.61 -12.30
N TYR A 98 -16.04 -2.38 -12.26
CA TYR A 98 -17.49 -2.17 -12.36
C TYR A 98 -18.07 -2.47 -13.74
N THR A 99 -17.26 -2.46 -14.79
CA THR A 99 -17.68 -2.87 -16.14
C THR A 99 -17.46 -4.35 -16.43
N GLY A 100 -17.04 -5.16 -15.44
CA GLY A 100 -16.80 -6.58 -15.59
C GLY A 100 -15.61 -6.96 -16.49
N LYS A 101 -14.68 -6.04 -16.69
CA LYS A 101 -13.51 -6.28 -17.55
C LYS A 101 -12.36 -6.98 -16.85
N ILE A 102 -12.38 -7.05 -15.52
CA ILE A 102 -11.34 -7.72 -14.72
C ILE A 102 -11.68 -9.21 -14.61
N ASN A 103 -10.73 -10.05 -14.98
CA ASN A 103 -10.77 -11.48 -14.70
C ASN A 103 -10.20 -11.73 -13.29
N TYR A 104 -11.02 -12.21 -12.38
CA TYR A 104 -10.62 -12.42 -10.98
C TYR A 104 -9.59 -13.54 -10.80
N SER A 105 -9.50 -14.50 -11.71
CA SER A 105 -8.42 -15.50 -11.67
C SER A 105 -7.06 -14.88 -12.01
N GLU A 106 -7.03 -13.95 -12.95
CA GLU A 106 -5.82 -13.18 -13.29
C GLU A 106 -5.43 -12.25 -12.14
N LEU A 107 -6.39 -11.57 -11.52
CA LEU A 107 -6.16 -10.73 -10.35
C LEU A 107 -5.56 -11.53 -9.20
N ARG A 108 -6.10 -12.72 -8.91
CA ARG A 108 -5.56 -13.62 -7.88
C ARG A 108 -4.13 -14.05 -8.22
N LYS A 109 -3.89 -14.43 -9.47
CA LYS A 109 -2.57 -14.86 -9.95
C LYS A 109 -1.53 -13.76 -9.75
N GLU A 110 -1.84 -12.54 -10.14
CA GLU A 110 -0.93 -11.41 -10.00
C GLU A 110 -0.64 -11.05 -8.54
N ILE A 111 -1.68 -10.99 -7.68
CA ILE A 111 -1.49 -10.72 -6.25
C ILE A 111 -0.61 -11.80 -5.61
N HIS A 112 -0.86 -13.08 -5.95
CA HIS A 112 -0.03 -14.18 -5.50
C HIS A 112 1.42 -14.00 -5.93
N ALA A 113 1.67 -13.74 -7.20
CA ALA A 113 3.02 -13.56 -7.73
C ALA A 113 3.77 -12.38 -7.07
N GLN A 114 3.08 -11.27 -6.81
CA GLN A 114 3.68 -10.15 -6.07
C GLN A 114 4.09 -10.55 -4.66
N MET A 115 3.22 -11.24 -3.93
CA MET A 115 3.52 -11.68 -2.57
C MET A 115 4.61 -12.75 -2.56
N GLU A 116 4.52 -13.76 -3.42
CA GLU A 116 5.51 -14.82 -3.54
C GLU A 116 6.92 -14.25 -3.78
N ARG A 117 7.07 -13.34 -4.75
CA ARG A 117 8.35 -12.69 -5.06
C ARG A 117 8.99 -12.00 -3.85
N ILE A 118 8.16 -11.33 -3.03
CA ILE A 118 8.65 -10.67 -1.80
C ILE A 118 9.02 -11.71 -0.75
N MET A 119 8.20 -12.73 -0.55
CA MET A 119 8.47 -13.79 0.43
C MET A 119 9.72 -14.60 0.08
N GLU A 120 9.93 -14.91 -1.20
CA GLU A 120 11.14 -15.60 -1.70
C GLU A 120 12.43 -14.78 -1.51
N SER A 121 12.32 -13.46 -1.33
CA SER A 121 13.47 -12.62 -1.00
C SER A 121 14.10 -12.95 0.36
N GLY A 122 13.39 -13.68 1.23
CA GLY A 122 13.80 -14.04 2.57
C GLY A 122 13.69 -12.88 3.58
N LEU A 123 12.99 -11.79 3.25
CA LEU A 123 12.69 -10.71 4.18
C LEU A 123 11.57 -11.12 5.16
N HIS A 124 11.64 -10.62 6.40
CA HIS A 124 10.57 -10.77 7.36
C HIS A 124 9.47 -9.73 7.07
N VAL A 125 8.37 -10.18 6.49
CA VAL A 125 7.22 -9.32 6.14
C VAL A 125 6.30 -9.17 7.34
N THR A 126 5.95 -7.92 7.67
CA THR A 126 5.17 -7.57 8.86
C THR A 126 3.72 -7.21 8.56
N HIS A 127 3.42 -6.71 7.36
CA HIS A 127 2.10 -6.21 6.99
C HIS A 127 1.89 -6.19 5.47
N ILE A 128 0.66 -5.91 5.07
CA ILE A 128 0.26 -5.69 3.68
C ILE A 128 -0.43 -4.35 3.56
N ASP A 129 -0.14 -3.66 2.48
CA ASP A 129 -0.88 -2.48 2.03
C ASP A 129 -0.92 -2.44 0.49
N GLY A 130 -1.17 -1.29 -0.14
CA GLY A 130 -1.21 -1.26 -1.60
C GLY A 130 -1.19 0.12 -2.18
N HIS A 131 -0.58 0.20 -3.35
CA HIS A 131 -0.43 1.40 -4.14
C HIS A 131 -1.81 1.99 -4.47
N GLN A 132 -1.98 3.30 -4.23
CA GLN A 132 -3.27 4.00 -4.29
C GLN A 132 -4.41 3.27 -3.54
N HIS A 133 -4.07 2.45 -2.54
CA HIS A 133 -4.99 1.76 -1.64
C HIS A 133 -5.95 0.74 -2.28
N MET A 134 -5.60 0.19 -3.44
CA MET A 134 -6.45 -0.77 -4.16
C MET A 134 -6.67 -2.08 -3.40
N HIS A 135 -5.79 -2.43 -2.47
CA HIS A 135 -5.87 -3.64 -1.66
C HIS A 135 -7.11 -3.74 -0.76
N VAL A 136 -7.76 -2.59 -0.39
CA VAL A 136 -8.97 -2.59 0.45
C VAL A 136 -10.27 -2.63 -0.33
N LEU A 137 -10.24 -2.62 -1.66
CA LEU A 137 -11.45 -2.72 -2.46
C LEU A 137 -12.21 -4.03 -2.15
N PRO A 138 -13.55 -4.01 -2.08
CA PRO A 138 -14.34 -5.18 -1.70
C PRO A 138 -14.09 -6.42 -2.56
N THR A 139 -13.67 -6.24 -3.80
CA THR A 139 -13.35 -7.31 -4.76
C THR A 139 -11.90 -7.79 -4.66
N VAL A 140 -11.00 -6.97 -4.13
CA VAL A 140 -9.56 -7.25 -4.01
C VAL A 140 -9.23 -7.80 -2.61
N LEU A 141 -9.80 -7.20 -1.57
CA LEU A 141 -9.51 -7.52 -0.18
C LEU A 141 -9.63 -9.02 0.18
N PRO A 142 -10.67 -9.76 -0.28
CA PRO A 142 -10.76 -11.19 0.01
C PRO A 142 -9.55 -11.99 -0.52
N ILE A 143 -9.05 -11.61 -1.70
CA ILE A 143 -7.88 -12.25 -2.30
C ILE A 143 -6.63 -11.92 -1.47
N VAL A 144 -6.47 -10.66 -1.07
CA VAL A 144 -5.36 -10.22 -0.22
C VAL A 144 -5.36 -10.95 1.12
N ILE A 145 -6.52 -11.10 1.76
CA ILE A 145 -6.66 -11.83 3.03
C ILE A 145 -6.29 -13.31 2.87
N GLU A 146 -6.75 -13.94 1.80
CA GLU A 146 -6.42 -15.35 1.51
C GLU A 146 -4.92 -15.54 1.38
N GLN A 147 -4.27 -14.71 0.59
CA GLN A 147 -2.82 -14.76 0.40
C GLN A 147 -2.06 -14.41 1.70
N ALA A 148 -2.52 -13.40 2.45
CA ALA A 148 -1.94 -13.05 3.74
C ALA A 148 -1.90 -14.25 4.71
N LYS A 149 -3.01 -14.99 4.79
CA LYS A 149 -3.10 -16.21 5.61
C LYS A 149 -2.12 -17.30 5.16
N GLN A 150 -1.97 -17.48 3.85
CA GLN A 150 -1.05 -18.46 3.27
C GLN A 150 0.40 -18.21 3.70
N TYR A 151 0.80 -16.93 3.79
CA TYR A 151 2.15 -16.52 4.16
C TYR A 151 2.30 -16.14 5.65
N GLY A 152 1.25 -16.29 6.45
CA GLY A 152 1.28 -15.98 7.89
C GLY A 152 1.38 -14.48 8.21
N ILE A 153 0.99 -13.61 7.29
CA ILE A 153 0.99 -12.16 7.50
C ILE A 153 -0.33 -11.76 8.15
N ASN A 154 -0.28 -11.18 9.35
CA ASN A 154 -1.45 -10.94 10.18
C ASN A 154 -1.89 -9.46 10.25
N ALA A 155 -1.27 -8.56 9.50
CA ALA A 155 -1.61 -7.14 9.54
C ALA A 155 -1.86 -6.57 8.14
N ILE A 156 -2.95 -5.80 8.01
CA ILE A 156 -3.32 -5.09 6.79
C ILE A 156 -3.57 -3.62 7.12
N ARG A 157 -2.94 -2.70 6.38
CA ARG A 157 -3.19 -1.26 6.52
C ARG A 157 -4.58 -0.91 6.03
N ILE A 158 -5.33 -0.13 6.82
CA ILE A 158 -6.60 0.46 6.42
C ILE A 158 -6.39 1.97 6.24
N PRO A 159 -6.61 2.51 5.04
CA PRO A 159 -6.44 3.94 4.76
C PRO A 159 -7.68 4.74 5.21
N ASP A 160 -7.98 4.70 6.51
CA ASP A 160 -9.10 5.42 7.14
C ASP A 160 -8.59 6.68 7.83
N GLU A 161 -8.51 7.77 7.07
CA GLU A 161 -8.03 9.05 7.55
C GLU A 161 -9.14 9.83 8.26
N SER A 162 -8.93 10.12 9.55
CA SER A 162 -9.90 10.87 10.35
C SER A 162 -10.20 12.25 9.77
N SER A 163 -11.48 12.62 9.75
CA SER A 163 -11.94 13.94 9.32
C SER A 163 -11.46 15.10 10.21
N LEU A 164 -11.02 14.79 11.45
CA LEU A 164 -10.52 15.79 12.40
C LEU A 164 -9.23 16.50 11.95
N PHE A 165 -8.50 15.92 10.99
CA PHE A 165 -7.23 16.44 10.49
C PHE A 165 -7.30 17.00 9.07
N VAL A 166 -8.52 17.19 8.53
CA VAL A 166 -8.71 17.79 7.21
C VAL A 166 -8.55 19.31 7.32
N ASN A 167 -7.44 19.81 6.85
CA ASN A 167 -7.24 21.23 6.67
C ASN A 167 -8.16 21.71 5.51
N TYR A 168 -8.90 22.82 5.71
CA TYR A 168 -9.94 23.33 4.80
C TYR A 168 -9.44 23.79 3.41
N MET A 169 -8.18 23.57 3.06
CA MET A 169 -7.55 24.01 1.81
C MET A 169 -7.56 22.96 0.67
N TYR A 170 -8.39 21.94 0.73
CA TYR A 170 -8.39 20.86 -0.27
C TYR A 170 -9.35 21.11 -1.44
N SER A 171 -8.95 20.64 -2.63
CA SER A 171 -9.83 20.65 -3.78
C SER A 171 -11.05 19.75 -3.52
N PRO A 172 -12.26 20.14 -4.00
CA PRO A 172 -13.48 19.34 -3.85
C PRO A 172 -13.32 17.89 -4.37
N VAL A 173 -12.52 17.69 -5.40
CA VAL A 173 -12.24 16.36 -6.00
C VAL A 173 -11.47 15.46 -5.03
N ARG A 174 -10.46 15.98 -4.33
CA ARG A 174 -9.70 15.23 -3.33
C ARG A 174 -10.57 14.87 -2.11
N LEU A 175 -11.45 15.77 -1.71
CA LEU A 175 -12.40 15.53 -0.63
C LEU A 175 -13.38 14.41 -0.99
N LEU A 176 -13.89 14.38 -2.23
CA LEU A 176 -14.78 13.32 -2.70
C LEU A 176 -14.05 11.96 -2.75
N GLY A 177 -12.83 11.94 -3.24
CA GLY A 177 -11.99 10.72 -3.22
C GLY A 177 -11.74 10.20 -1.81
N LYS A 178 -11.49 11.11 -0.84
CA LYS A 178 -11.35 10.76 0.59
C LYS A 178 -12.61 10.11 1.13
N VAL A 179 -13.79 10.72 0.93
CA VAL A 179 -15.06 10.17 1.42
C VAL A 179 -15.32 8.77 0.84
N GLY A 180 -15.07 8.58 -0.46
CA GLY A 180 -15.17 7.29 -1.12
C GLY A 180 -14.26 6.23 -0.47
N LEU A 181 -12.99 6.56 -0.29
CA LEU A 181 -12.02 5.64 0.29
C LEU A 181 -12.29 5.36 1.77
N SER A 182 -12.66 6.37 2.57
CA SER A 182 -13.06 6.16 3.97
C SER A 182 -14.27 5.22 4.10
N THR A 183 -15.23 5.31 3.16
CA THR A 183 -16.38 4.39 3.12
C THR A 183 -15.94 2.96 2.83
N VAL A 184 -15.03 2.77 1.88
CA VAL A 184 -14.45 1.45 1.56
C VAL A 184 -13.63 0.93 2.74
N ALA A 185 -12.81 1.76 3.34
CA ALA A 185 -12.00 1.44 4.50
C ALA A 185 -12.85 1.01 5.71
N ALA A 186 -13.94 1.73 5.98
CA ALA A 186 -14.88 1.39 7.05
C ALA A 186 -15.51 0.00 6.84
N LYS A 187 -15.81 -0.39 5.59
CA LYS A 187 -16.30 -1.74 5.25
C LYS A 187 -15.21 -2.81 5.30
N ALA A 188 -13.96 -2.45 5.01
CA ALA A 188 -12.83 -3.38 5.07
C ALA A 188 -12.48 -3.78 6.51
N ARG A 189 -12.61 -2.87 7.47
CA ARG A 189 -12.23 -3.08 8.88
C ARG A 189 -12.89 -4.31 9.53
N PRO A 190 -14.22 -4.49 9.51
CA PRO A 190 -14.85 -5.70 10.05
C PRO A 190 -14.38 -6.96 9.32
N THR A 191 -14.26 -6.92 8.00
CA THR A 191 -13.78 -8.08 7.21
C THR A 191 -12.39 -8.52 7.64
N ILE A 192 -11.45 -7.59 7.84
CA ILE A 192 -10.09 -7.88 8.30
C ILE A 192 -10.11 -8.48 9.71
N ARG A 193 -10.85 -7.85 10.64
CA ARG A 193 -10.98 -8.32 12.02
C ARG A 193 -11.60 -9.71 12.11
N ASP A 194 -12.70 -9.95 11.38
CA ASP A 194 -13.44 -11.22 11.40
C ASP A 194 -12.62 -12.38 10.78
N ASN A 195 -11.57 -12.04 10.02
CA ASN A 195 -10.56 -12.98 9.54
C ASN A 195 -9.37 -13.16 10.50
N GLY A 196 -9.42 -12.59 11.71
CA GLY A 196 -8.38 -12.72 12.73
C GLY A 196 -7.14 -11.87 12.47
N MET A 197 -7.24 -10.85 11.62
CA MET A 197 -6.12 -9.99 11.26
C MET A 197 -6.19 -8.62 11.97
N TYR A 198 -5.04 -7.98 12.08
CA TYR A 198 -4.88 -6.66 12.69
C TYR A 198 -4.89 -5.56 11.65
N SER A 199 -5.29 -4.36 12.08
CA SER A 199 -5.15 -3.13 11.30
C SER A 199 -4.83 -1.96 12.21
N THR A 200 -4.26 -0.90 11.63
CA THR A 200 -4.08 0.36 12.36
C THR A 200 -5.44 0.96 12.73
N GLN A 201 -5.50 1.58 13.91
CA GLN A 201 -6.71 2.26 14.37
C GLN A 201 -6.96 3.54 13.57
N TYR A 202 -5.90 4.27 13.27
CA TYR A 202 -5.91 5.52 12.52
C TYR A 202 -4.88 5.46 11.39
N PHE A 203 -5.10 6.26 10.37
CA PHE A 203 -4.20 6.47 9.25
C PHE A 203 -4.13 7.98 8.93
N TRP A 204 -2.94 8.45 8.57
CA TRP A 204 -2.69 9.82 8.09
C TRP A 204 -1.72 9.77 6.93
N GLY A 205 -1.95 10.61 5.91
CA GLY A 205 -1.04 10.72 4.77
C GLY A 205 -1.70 10.66 3.41
N MET A 206 -3.01 10.41 3.31
CA MET A 206 -3.70 10.32 2.03
C MET A 206 -3.93 11.70 1.40
N VAL A 207 -4.29 12.69 2.22
CA VAL A 207 -4.66 14.03 1.74
C VAL A 207 -3.44 14.95 1.66
N ASN A 208 -2.39 14.69 2.44
CA ASN A 208 -1.22 15.55 2.60
C ASN A 208 0.01 15.11 1.79
N VAL A 209 -0.12 14.20 0.83
CA VAL A 209 1.02 13.66 0.04
C VAL A 209 1.82 14.73 -0.73
N SER A 210 1.22 15.91 -0.95
CA SER A 210 1.86 17.01 -1.72
C SER A 210 2.40 18.15 -0.87
N PHE A 211 2.28 18.10 0.46
CA PHE A 211 2.81 19.14 1.34
C PHE A 211 4.06 18.65 2.05
N LYS A 212 5.06 19.55 2.17
CA LYS A 212 6.19 19.30 3.06
C LYS A 212 5.65 18.96 4.44
N ILE A 213 5.87 17.73 4.88
CA ILE A 213 5.65 17.35 6.28
C ILE A 213 6.73 18.09 7.04
N ASP A 214 6.39 19.25 7.58
CA ASP A 214 7.30 20.00 8.42
C ASP A 214 7.27 19.49 9.87
N VAL A 215 8.25 19.90 10.63
CA VAL A 215 8.39 19.53 12.05
C VAL A 215 7.15 19.91 12.86
N TYR A 216 6.44 20.94 12.43
CA TYR A 216 5.20 21.43 13.09
C TYR A 216 4.04 20.47 12.91
N PHE A 217 3.90 19.84 11.73
CA PHE A 217 2.89 18.85 11.45
C PHE A 217 3.15 17.57 12.26
N CYS A 218 4.40 17.11 12.31
CA CYS A 218 4.79 15.96 13.11
C CYS A 218 4.56 16.22 14.62
N HIS A 219 4.87 17.41 15.11
CA HIS A 219 4.66 17.79 16.50
C HIS A 219 3.17 17.77 16.86
N ASN A 220 2.31 18.38 16.06
CA ASN A 220 0.87 18.37 16.29
C ASN A 220 0.24 16.98 16.16
N LEU A 221 0.77 16.12 15.29
CA LEU A 221 0.35 14.73 15.16
C LEU A 221 0.66 13.94 16.45
N ILE A 222 1.87 14.10 16.99
CA ILE A 222 2.31 13.42 18.20
C ILE A 222 1.52 13.91 19.44
N VAL A 223 1.29 15.20 19.57
CA VAL A 223 0.54 15.79 20.68
C VAL A 223 -0.94 15.38 20.69
N ASN A 224 -1.55 15.13 19.53
CA ASN A 224 -2.95 14.69 19.44
C ASN A 224 -3.14 13.16 19.55
N ILE A 225 -2.06 12.37 19.60
CA ILE A 225 -2.10 10.91 19.80
C ILE A 225 -1.82 10.55 21.26
N CYS A 226 -1.21 11.43 22.03
CA CYS A 226 -1.01 11.30 23.47
C CYS A 226 -2.21 11.80 24.23
#